data_7a4eb51ca4fa5f77e3cd68b199f7354a
#
_entry.id   7a4eb51ca4fa5f77e3cd68b199f7354a
#
_cell.length_a   1.000
_cell.length_b   1.000
_cell.length_c   1.000
_cell.angle_alpha   90.00
_cell.angle_beta   90.00
_cell.angle_gamma   90.00
#
_symmetry.space_group_name_H-M   'P 1'
#
loop_
_entity.id
_entity.type
_entity.pdbx_description
1 polymer ?
#
loop_
_entity_poly.entity_id
_entity_poly.type
_entity_poly.pdbx_seq_one_letter_code
_entity_poly.pdbx_strand_id
1 'polypeptide(L)'
;MAHMFNIVYYGLLFLYEEILYKLVLQLPLNVSVIFFSLTIGLFVGFLSQFVPKRINYIIFNIINLLLCIYYGTALIVKKVFGIVITPSTFTMYKQVTSGAFKTLFFDVITSNILIIILILLPFIVGLFLNRYLSNKPKFTYILVVIIPFILFLFGGDLKSFYSNKADVDKLGVCSSIFMDGDLGLESEEQTEQVVSEEVAVTYKPQVSDIDFDSLESDNQAINDLNNYFKNQAPTYTNEYTGMFKGKNLIYIMAESFDGYFVDKELTPTLYKMIHDGLYFKNYYTPTNLSTIGGEFSLLTGLLPDLAVLNNQWNGNYNNNGHHNYYPYGLGNLFKNLGYDVYAYHDYFYNFQNRDYYLKDLGFDNYKACGNGMETRMDCSIFPASDDEMINGSIDDYINSDKFMVYYVTVSGHAKWGFGYNAMAEKNKDLVSDLDYSETVRAYISANLELEKAMTTLLDKLSAAGKLEDTVIVMASDHHPYFMEDEQMEELAGKELDKYSLYKNDLIIYNPSVEDVTVDKICNTIDVLPTVLNLFGIEYDSRLIVGKDILSNSDGVAIFADYSWLADNDSDYSNVVSNKYLVSKNIMV
;
A
#
# COMPACT_ATOMS: atom_id res chain seq x y z
N MET A 1 32.27 36.54 -7.60
CA MET A 1 31.31 35.89 -6.69
C MET A 1 29.89 36.47 -6.81
N ALA A 2 29.67 37.78 -6.76
CA ALA A 2 28.31 38.36 -6.82
C ALA A 2 27.47 37.96 -8.05
N HIS A 3 28.11 37.73 -9.21
CA HIS A 3 27.41 37.34 -10.45
C HIS A 3 26.99 35.87 -10.50
N MET A 4 27.52 35.01 -9.63
CA MET A 4 27.19 33.58 -9.55
C MET A 4 26.29 33.25 -8.37
N PHE A 5 25.85 34.27 -7.63
CA PHE A 5 25.09 34.04 -6.37
C PHE A 5 23.90 33.12 -6.58
N ASN A 6 23.05 33.37 -7.57
CA ASN A 6 21.87 32.53 -7.84
C ASN A 6 22.26 31.08 -8.06
N ILE A 7 23.27 30.83 -8.89
CA ILE A 7 23.71 29.47 -9.26
C ILE A 7 24.18 28.74 -8.01
N VAL A 8 25.07 29.36 -7.24
CA VAL A 8 25.64 28.76 -6.02
C VAL A 8 24.56 28.53 -4.96
N TYR A 9 23.68 29.53 -4.77
CA TYR A 9 22.63 29.43 -3.77
C TYR A 9 21.67 28.28 -4.05
N TYR A 10 21.12 28.18 -5.26
CA TYR A 10 20.21 27.10 -5.61
C TYR A 10 20.91 25.73 -5.63
N GLY A 11 22.16 25.66 -6.07
CA GLY A 11 22.93 24.41 -5.98
C GLY A 11 23.08 23.92 -4.54
N LEU A 12 23.40 24.84 -3.62
CA LEU A 12 23.52 24.52 -2.19
C LEU A 12 22.16 24.22 -1.54
N LEU A 13 21.10 24.90 -1.95
CA LEU A 13 19.75 24.70 -1.46
C LEU A 13 19.26 23.26 -1.77
N PHE A 14 19.30 22.85 -3.04
CA PHE A 14 18.86 21.52 -3.43
C PHE A 14 19.70 20.42 -2.75
N LEU A 15 21.01 20.63 -2.67
CA LEU A 15 21.90 19.68 -2.00
C LEU A 15 21.64 19.61 -0.50
N TYR A 16 21.39 20.74 0.16
CA TYR A 16 21.08 20.79 1.59
C TYR A 16 19.81 20.00 1.93
N GLU A 17 18.72 20.26 1.19
CA GLU A 17 17.44 19.59 1.41
C GLU A 17 17.56 18.07 1.19
N GLU A 18 18.29 17.66 0.15
CA GLU A 18 18.52 16.25 -0.15
C GLU A 18 19.34 15.55 0.94
N ILE A 19 20.42 16.20 1.38
CA ILE A 19 21.25 15.64 2.47
C ILE A 19 20.43 15.55 3.76
N LEU A 20 19.65 16.57 4.11
CA LEU A 20 18.81 16.57 5.30
C LEU A 20 17.78 15.45 5.26
N TYR A 21 17.10 15.29 4.11
CA TYR A 21 16.15 14.21 3.88
C TYR A 21 16.77 12.82 4.11
N LYS A 22 17.93 12.57 3.47
CA LYS A 22 18.64 11.29 3.60
C LYS A 22 19.13 11.03 5.02
N LEU A 23 19.64 12.05 5.70
CA LEU A 23 20.12 11.91 7.10
C LEU A 23 18.99 11.60 8.08
N VAL A 24 17.85 12.28 7.94
CA VAL A 24 16.72 12.09 8.85
C VAL A 24 16.09 10.69 8.69
N LEU A 25 16.05 10.18 7.46
CA LEU A 25 15.50 8.86 7.14
C LEU A 25 16.55 7.73 7.20
N GLN A 26 17.78 8.03 7.63
CA GLN A 26 18.90 7.08 7.69
C GLN A 26 19.19 6.37 6.36
N LEU A 27 18.87 7.03 5.22
CA LEU A 27 19.05 6.48 3.88
C LEU A 27 20.48 6.71 3.38
N PRO A 28 21.04 5.82 2.54
CA PRO A 28 22.39 5.97 2.01
C PRO A 28 22.52 7.22 1.13
N LEU A 29 23.59 7.99 1.33
CA LEU A 29 23.93 9.15 0.52
C LEU A 29 24.84 8.73 -0.63
N ASN A 30 24.25 8.43 -1.77
CA ASN A 30 24.98 8.01 -2.95
C ASN A 30 25.57 9.19 -3.72
N VAL A 31 26.67 8.97 -4.41
CA VAL A 31 27.36 9.99 -5.24
C VAL A 31 26.43 10.52 -6.34
N SER A 32 25.60 9.66 -6.93
CA SER A 32 24.60 10.04 -7.94
C SER A 32 23.58 11.04 -7.42
N VAL A 33 23.08 10.87 -6.20
CA VAL A 33 22.14 11.77 -5.52
C VAL A 33 22.73 13.17 -5.39
N ILE A 34 24.00 13.25 -4.93
CA ILE A 34 24.72 14.53 -4.75
C ILE A 34 24.83 15.26 -6.08
N PHE A 35 25.29 14.59 -7.14
CA PHE A 35 25.47 15.22 -8.43
C PHE A 35 24.15 15.55 -9.14
N PHE A 36 23.12 14.74 -8.99
CA PHE A 36 21.82 15.01 -9.56
C PHE A 36 21.17 16.25 -8.92
N SER A 37 21.08 16.29 -7.59
CA SER A 37 20.51 17.42 -6.84
C SER A 37 21.29 18.71 -7.11
N LEU A 38 22.63 18.62 -7.10
CA LEU A 38 23.49 19.76 -7.42
C LEU A 38 23.26 20.27 -8.84
N THR A 39 23.14 19.37 -9.84
CA THR A 39 22.91 19.72 -11.24
C THR A 39 21.59 20.48 -11.40
N ILE A 40 20.49 19.96 -10.84
CA ILE A 40 19.18 20.62 -10.90
C ILE A 40 19.24 21.99 -10.25
N GLY A 41 19.80 22.09 -9.04
CA GLY A 41 19.90 23.37 -8.32
C GLY A 41 20.74 24.41 -9.08
N LEU A 42 21.91 24.03 -9.60
CA LEU A 42 22.76 24.91 -10.40
C LEU A 42 22.06 25.36 -11.70
N PHE A 43 21.29 24.46 -12.33
CA PHE A 43 20.55 24.78 -13.55
C PHE A 43 19.40 25.77 -13.27
N VAL A 44 18.62 25.57 -12.22
CA VAL A 44 17.59 26.51 -11.77
C VAL A 44 18.22 27.88 -11.46
N GLY A 45 19.35 27.90 -10.77
CA GLY A 45 20.10 29.12 -10.47
C GLY A 45 20.62 29.84 -11.72
N PHE A 46 21.07 29.09 -12.73
CA PHE A 46 21.49 29.64 -14.03
C PHE A 46 20.29 30.26 -14.76
N LEU A 47 19.18 29.55 -14.87
CA LEU A 47 17.96 30.06 -15.51
C LEU A 47 17.43 31.32 -14.83
N SER A 48 17.50 31.38 -13.49
CA SER A 48 17.04 32.55 -12.72
C SER A 48 17.77 33.85 -13.07
N GLN A 49 18.97 33.78 -13.65
CA GLN A 49 19.73 34.98 -14.06
C GLN A 49 19.16 35.68 -15.29
N PHE A 50 18.33 35.01 -16.09
CA PHE A 50 17.65 35.60 -17.25
C PHE A 50 16.40 36.38 -16.86
N VAL A 51 15.96 36.25 -15.61
CA VAL A 51 14.75 36.91 -15.09
C VAL A 51 15.12 38.33 -14.58
N PRO A 52 14.31 39.36 -14.90
CA PRO A 52 14.51 40.72 -14.37
C PRO A 52 14.55 40.73 -12.85
N LYS A 53 15.48 41.48 -12.24
CA LYS A 53 15.77 41.42 -10.80
C LYS A 53 14.53 41.54 -9.89
N ARG A 54 13.57 42.42 -10.25
CA ARG A 54 12.34 42.60 -9.46
C ARG A 54 11.42 41.35 -9.45
N ILE A 55 11.30 40.71 -10.62
CA ILE A 55 10.51 39.49 -10.79
C ILE A 55 11.27 38.32 -10.16
N ASN A 56 12.57 38.25 -10.38
CA ASN A 56 13.41 37.20 -9.80
C ASN A 56 13.38 37.18 -8.27
N TYR A 57 13.28 38.34 -7.63
CA TYR A 57 13.07 38.42 -6.18
C TYR A 57 11.83 37.65 -5.69
N ILE A 58 10.71 37.80 -6.40
CA ILE A 58 9.48 37.12 -6.08
C ILE A 58 9.60 35.62 -6.36
N ILE A 59 10.08 35.27 -7.56
CA ILE A 59 10.25 33.87 -7.98
C ILE A 59 11.20 33.13 -7.05
N PHE A 60 12.31 33.77 -6.67
CA PHE A 60 13.28 33.20 -5.74
C PHE A 60 12.65 32.78 -4.42
N ASN A 61 11.86 33.66 -3.80
CA ASN A 61 11.21 33.35 -2.53
C ASN A 61 10.13 32.27 -2.70
N ILE A 62 9.39 32.28 -3.80
CA ILE A 62 8.39 31.26 -4.11
C ILE A 62 9.04 29.88 -4.28
N ILE A 63 10.10 29.80 -5.10
CA ILE A 63 10.79 28.52 -5.34
C ILE A 63 11.39 27.98 -4.04
N ASN A 64 12.04 28.84 -3.23
CA ASN A 64 12.59 28.41 -1.93
C ASN A 64 11.49 27.84 -1.03
N LEU A 65 10.36 28.53 -0.90
CA LEU A 65 9.25 28.07 -0.06
C LEU A 65 8.65 26.75 -0.59
N LEU A 66 8.40 26.69 -1.89
CA LEU A 66 7.83 25.48 -2.51
C LEU A 66 8.77 24.28 -2.37
N LEU A 67 10.09 24.49 -2.50
CA LEU A 67 11.06 23.42 -2.32
C LEU A 67 11.08 22.91 -0.86
N CYS A 68 11.11 23.82 0.12
CA CYS A 68 11.02 23.45 1.53
C CYS A 68 9.70 22.68 1.84
N ILE A 69 8.56 23.14 1.30
CA ILE A 69 7.27 22.44 1.45
C ILE A 69 7.35 21.05 0.81
N TYR A 70 7.93 20.93 -0.39
CA TYR A 70 8.06 19.67 -1.10
C TYR A 70 8.90 18.66 -0.31
N TYR A 71 10.12 19.04 0.12
CA TYR A 71 10.98 18.15 0.94
C TYR A 71 10.37 17.85 2.32
N GLY A 72 9.73 18.83 2.95
CA GLY A 72 9.03 18.61 4.22
C GLY A 72 7.88 17.61 4.09
N THR A 73 7.09 17.74 3.02
CA THR A 73 6.02 16.78 2.74
C THR A 73 6.58 15.41 2.38
N ALA A 74 7.63 15.36 1.54
CA ALA A 74 8.29 14.11 1.16
C ALA A 74 8.84 13.35 2.37
N LEU A 75 9.44 14.07 3.31
CA LEU A 75 9.99 13.48 4.53
C LEU A 75 8.88 12.92 5.43
N ILE A 76 7.81 13.70 5.65
CA ILE A 76 6.68 13.26 6.48
C ILE A 76 6.00 12.04 5.84
N VAL A 77 5.74 12.10 4.54
CA VAL A 77 5.09 11.02 3.79
C VAL A 77 5.94 9.75 3.83
N LYS A 78 7.26 9.85 3.61
CA LYS A 78 8.16 8.69 3.67
C LYS A 78 8.26 8.14 5.10
N LYS A 79 8.37 9.01 6.11
CA LYS A 79 8.47 8.56 7.52
C LYS A 79 7.20 7.89 8.01
N VAL A 80 6.02 8.43 7.65
CA VAL A 80 4.73 7.95 8.18
C VAL A 80 4.16 6.81 7.33
N PHE A 81 4.21 6.93 6.01
CA PHE A 81 3.54 5.99 5.10
C PHE A 81 4.51 5.05 4.35
N GLY A 82 5.83 5.20 4.53
CA GLY A 82 6.82 4.41 3.80
C GLY A 82 6.93 4.70 2.29
N ILE A 83 6.05 5.53 1.73
CA ILE A 83 5.95 5.78 0.29
C ILE A 83 6.78 6.99 -0.17
N VAL A 84 7.14 6.97 -1.44
CA VAL A 84 7.79 8.12 -2.11
C VAL A 84 6.73 9.11 -2.57
N ILE A 85 6.99 10.41 -2.36
CA ILE A 85 6.11 11.47 -2.84
C ILE A 85 6.27 11.62 -4.36
N THR A 86 5.13 11.64 -5.06
CA THR A 86 5.03 11.92 -6.50
C THR A 86 4.04 13.05 -6.74
N PRO A 87 3.92 13.64 -7.92
CA PRO A 87 2.90 14.65 -8.20
C PRO A 87 1.48 14.19 -7.87
N SER A 88 1.15 12.91 -8.08
CA SER A 88 -0.16 12.34 -7.73
C SER A 88 -0.43 12.30 -6.21
N THR A 89 0.61 12.21 -5.37
CA THR A 89 0.48 12.24 -3.90
C THR A 89 -0.20 13.53 -3.41
N PHE A 90 0.00 14.65 -4.11
CA PHE A 90 -0.64 15.92 -3.73
C PHE A 90 -2.16 15.91 -3.88
N THR A 91 -2.72 15.00 -4.63
CA THR A 91 -4.18 14.87 -4.78
C THR A 91 -4.86 14.38 -3.50
N MET A 92 -4.09 13.76 -2.58
CA MET A 92 -4.59 13.26 -1.28
C MET A 92 -4.83 14.35 -0.22
N TYR A 93 -4.54 15.63 -0.50
CA TYR A 93 -4.62 16.70 0.52
C TYR A 93 -5.96 16.77 1.25
N LYS A 94 -7.07 16.42 0.58
CA LYS A 94 -8.41 16.44 1.18
C LYS A 94 -8.57 15.37 2.26
N GLN A 95 -7.96 14.21 2.09
CA GLN A 95 -7.98 13.12 3.07
C GLN A 95 -7.20 13.51 4.32
N VAL A 96 -5.97 14.02 4.13
CA VAL A 96 -5.09 14.44 5.23
C VAL A 96 -5.67 15.60 6.04
N THR A 97 -6.54 16.42 5.45
CA THR A 97 -7.12 17.61 6.13
C THR A 97 -8.51 17.39 6.70
N SER A 98 -9.10 16.21 6.58
CA SER A 98 -10.46 15.90 7.03
C SER A 98 -10.52 14.76 8.07
N GLY A 99 -11.55 14.79 8.94
CA GLY A 99 -11.83 13.73 9.89
C GLY A 99 -10.73 13.47 10.93
N ALA A 100 -10.55 12.20 11.30
CA ALA A 100 -9.55 11.73 12.26
C ALA A 100 -8.10 12.01 11.81
N PHE A 101 -7.83 12.03 10.50
CA PHE A 101 -6.52 12.35 9.94
C PHE A 101 -6.02 13.75 10.29
N LYS A 102 -6.92 14.72 10.52
CA LYS A 102 -6.52 16.08 10.89
C LYS A 102 -5.73 16.13 12.20
N THR A 103 -6.14 15.39 13.21
CA THR A 103 -5.43 15.30 14.49
C THR A 103 -4.08 14.60 14.32
N LEU A 104 -4.05 13.48 13.61
CA LEU A 104 -2.82 12.75 13.30
C LEU A 104 -1.81 13.59 12.53
N PHE A 105 -2.27 14.34 11.52
CA PHE A 105 -1.42 15.26 10.76
C PHE A 105 -0.74 16.31 11.64
N PHE A 106 -1.50 16.93 12.57
CA PHE A 106 -0.93 17.90 13.50
C PHE A 106 0.04 17.26 14.50
N ASP A 107 -0.23 16.03 14.95
CA ASP A 107 0.67 15.31 15.86
C ASP A 107 1.98 14.95 15.17
N VAL A 108 1.97 14.49 13.92
CA VAL A 108 3.18 14.24 13.14
C VAL A 108 3.99 15.51 12.94
N ILE A 109 3.34 16.65 12.64
CA ILE A 109 4.03 17.95 12.53
C ILE A 109 4.67 18.35 13.86
N THR A 110 3.94 18.24 14.96
CA THR A 110 4.45 18.66 16.27
C THR A 110 5.58 17.77 16.77
N SER A 111 5.50 16.47 16.54
CA SER A 111 6.56 15.51 16.87
C SER A 111 7.84 15.73 16.06
N ASN A 112 7.75 16.29 14.86
CA ASN A 112 8.89 16.55 13.97
C ASN A 112 9.22 18.04 13.82
N ILE A 113 8.80 18.90 14.76
CA ILE A 113 8.92 20.37 14.65
C ILE A 113 10.37 20.83 14.44
N LEU A 114 11.35 20.19 15.06
CA LEU A 114 12.77 20.52 14.88
C LEU A 114 13.24 20.27 13.45
N ILE A 115 12.81 19.16 12.87
CA ILE A 115 13.14 18.79 11.49
C ILE A 115 12.50 19.78 10.51
N ILE A 116 11.24 20.16 10.75
CA ILE A 116 10.54 21.16 9.94
C ILE A 116 11.23 22.52 10.00
N ILE A 117 11.73 22.93 11.17
CA ILE A 117 12.52 24.15 11.31
C ILE A 117 13.82 24.07 10.48
N LEU A 118 14.50 22.93 10.47
CA LEU A 118 15.72 22.73 9.66
C LEU A 118 15.41 22.79 8.17
N ILE A 119 14.32 22.19 7.69
CA ILE A 119 13.86 22.27 6.30
C ILE A 119 13.51 23.72 5.91
N LEU A 120 12.89 24.49 6.78
CA LEU A 120 12.55 25.89 6.50
C LEU A 120 13.74 26.86 6.61
N LEU A 121 14.86 26.41 7.18
CA LEU A 121 16.05 27.25 7.39
C LEU A 121 16.58 27.90 6.11
N PRO A 122 16.74 27.20 4.97
CA PRO A 122 17.17 27.82 3.72
C PRO A 122 16.22 28.91 3.22
N PHE A 123 14.91 28.72 3.37
CA PHE A 123 13.94 29.77 3.03
C PHE A 123 14.13 31.02 3.88
N ILE A 124 14.27 30.85 5.20
CA ILE A 124 14.52 31.98 6.12
C ILE A 124 15.82 32.71 5.75
N VAL A 125 16.90 31.96 5.54
CA VAL A 125 18.20 32.51 5.09
C VAL A 125 18.06 33.21 3.75
N GLY A 126 17.29 32.62 2.82
CA GLY A 126 17.01 33.19 1.50
C GLY A 126 16.36 34.56 1.56
N LEU A 127 15.43 34.81 2.52
CA LEU A 127 14.80 36.12 2.72
C LEU A 127 15.81 37.24 3.00
N PHE A 128 16.93 36.93 3.64
CA PHE A 128 18.01 37.90 3.91
C PHE A 128 19.01 37.99 2.77
N LEU A 129 19.20 36.91 2.02
CA LEU A 129 20.20 36.81 0.96
C LEU A 129 19.68 37.19 -0.42
N ASN A 130 18.39 37.28 -0.65
CA ASN A 130 17.77 37.63 -1.94
C ASN A 130 18.24 38.96 -2.54
N ARG A 131 18.73 39.92 -1.69
CA ARG A 131 19.34 41.19 -2.12
C ARG A 131 20.57 41.00 -3.02
N TYR A 132 21.24 39.84 -2.96
CA TYR A 132 22.41 39.49 -3.74
C TYR A 132 22.08 38.86 -5.09
N LEU A 133 20.81 38.69 -5.42
CA LEU A 133 20.38 38.12 -6.70
C LEU A 133 20.97 38.90 -7.89
N SER A 134 21.50 38.15 -8.82
CA SER A 134 22.09 38.68 -10.07
C SER A 134 21.14 38.39 -11.25
N ASN A 135 21.01 39.40 -12.14
CA ASN A 135 20.32 39.29 -13.42
C ASN A 135 21.27 39.49 -14.62
N LYS A 136 22.52 39.11 -14.44
CA LYS A 136 23.58 39.25 -15.46
C LYS A 136 24.05 37.86 -15.90
N PRO A 137 23.29 37.17 -16.78
CA PRO A 137 23.67 35.85 -17.24
C PRO A 137 24.97 35.91 -18.04
N LYS A 138 25.84 34.94 -17.83
CA LYS A 138 26.99 34.67 -18.67
C LYS A 138 26.93 33.24 -19.16
N PHE A 139 26.93 33.02 -20.46
CA PHE A 139 26.86 31.68 -21.03
C PHE A 139 27.99 30.75 -20.55
N THR A 140 29.17 31.34 -20.22
CA THR A 140 30.26 30.54 -19.63
C THR A 140 29.90 29.88 -18.30
N TYR A 141 28.84 30.35 -17.59
CA TYR A 141 28.37 29.73 -16.34
C TYR A 141 27.63 28.41 -16.57
N ILE A 142 27.24 28.13 -17.81
CA ILE A 142 26.66 26.83 -18.16
C ILE A 142 27.67 25.69 -17.90
N LEU A 143 28.96 25.95 -17.99
CA LEU A 143 30.00 24.96 -17.67
C LEU A 143 29.93 24.50 -16.21
N VAL A 144 29.51 25.38 -15.29
CA VAL A 144 29.33 25.02 -13.86
C VAL A 144 28.20 24.06 -13.67
N VAL A 145 27.17 24.09 -14.55
CA VAL A 145 26.04 23.14 -14.55
C VAL A 145 26.42 21.82 -15.24
N ILE A 146 27.15 21.92 -16.36
CA ILE A 146 27.54 20.77 -17.19
C ILE A 146 28.49 19.83 -16.44
N ILE A 147 29.42 20.36 -15.62
CA ILE A 147 30.40 19.52 -14.93
C ILE A 147 29.72 18.52 -13.96
N PRO A 148 28.87 18.93 -13.02
CA PRO A 148 28.14 17.96 -12.18
C PRO A 148 27.24 17.02 -12.97
N PHE A 149 26.62 17.49 -14.06
CA PHE A 149 25.83 16.67 -14.95
C PHE A 149 26.67 15.57 -15.62
N ILE A 150 27.86 15.91 -16.12
CA ILE A 150 28.79 14.91 -16.67
C ILE A 150 29.23 13.93 -15.57
N LEU A 151 29.55 14.41 -14.37
CA LEU A 151 29.93 13.55 -13.25
C LEU A 151 28.76 12.63 -12.82
N PHE A 152 27.53 13.12 -12.90
CA PHE A 152 26.33 12.30 -12.72
C PHE A 152 26.24 11.21 -13.79
N LEU A 153 26.46 11.54 -15.07
CA LEU A 153 26.44 10.57 -16.17
C LEU A 153 27.52 9.49 -16.06
N PHE A 154 28.71 9.81 -15.53
CA PHE A 154 29.80 8.85 -15.34
C PHE A 154 29.73 8.07 -14.04
N GLY A 155 29.14 8.63 -13.01
CA GLY A 155 29.01 8.02 -11.69
C GLY A 155 27.62 7.54 -11.35
N GLY A 156 26.64 7.86 -12.18
CA GLY A 156 25.24 7.55 -12.00
C GLY A 156 24.81 6.33 -12.81
N ASP A 157 23.79 5.69 -12.35
CA ASP A 157 23.10 4.64 -13.08
C ASP A 157 22.20 5.27 -14.16
N LEU A 158 22.83 5.59 -15.32
CA LEU A 158 22.14 6.13 -16.50
C LEU A 158 20.96 5.24 -16.92
N LYS A 159 21.06 3.94 -16.70
CA LYS A 159 20.00 2.98 -16.99
C LYS A 159 18.77 3.26 -16.13
N SER A 160 18.94 3.60 -14.85
CA SER A 160 17.85 4.01 -13.94
C SER A 160 17.16 5.31 -14.37
N PHE A 161 17.89 6.25 -14.97
CA PHE A 161 17.31 7.51 -15.44
C PHE A 161 16.50 7.33 -16.75
N TYR A 162 17.01 6.53 -17.68
CA TYR A 162 16.35 6.28 -18.97
C TYR A 162 15.24 5.22 -18.90
N SER A 163 15.27 4.32 -17.92
CA SER A 163 14.23 3.30 -17.74
C SER A 163 12.98 3.83 -17.03
N ASN A 164 12.88 5.15 -16.82
CA ASN A 164 11.83 5.80 -16.04
C ASN A 164 11.63 5.22 -14.62
N LYS A 165 12.58 4.43 -14.17
CA LYS A 165 12.67 3.92 -12.80
C LYS A 165 13.43 4.97 -12.00
N ALA A 166 12.78 6.12 -11.73
CA ALA A 166 13.37 7.13 -10.86
C ALA A 166 13.45 6.54 -9.44
N ASP A 167 14.51 5.80 -9.22
CA ASP A 167 14.86 5.24 -7.92
C ASP A 167 15.31 6.42 -7.03
N VAL A 168 14.41 6.85 -6.14
CA VAL A 168 14.66 7.97 -5.23
C VAL A 168 15.85 7.69 -4.32
N ASP A 169 16.13 6.42 -4.02
CA ASP A 169 17.29 6.05 -3.23
C ASP A 169 18.59 6.23 -4.02
N LYS A 170 18.57 6.09 -5.34
CA LYS A 170 19.74 6.32 -6.23
C LYS A 170 19.84 7.73 -6.79
N LEU A 171 18.72 8.40 -7.06
CA LEU A 171 18.68 9.70 -7.76
C LEU A 171 18.27 10.86 -6.87
N GLY A 172 17.69 10.59 -5.67
CA GLY A 172 17.21 11.57 -4.72
C GLY A 172 15.74 11.99 -4.94
N VAL A 173 15.18 12.68 -3.93
CA VAL A 173 13.76 13.09 -3.89
C VAL A 173 13.35 13.94 -5.11
N CYS A 174 14.25 14.77 -5.63
CA CYS A 174 13.97 15.56 -6.83
C CYS A 174 13.63 14.72 -8.06
N SER A 175 14.05 13.46 -8.13
CA SER A 175 13.74 12.57 -9.25
C SER A 175 12.28 12.15 -9.26
N SER A 176 11.62 12.09 -8.09
CA SER A 176 10.23 11.64 -7.98
C SER A 176 9.23 12.56 -8.69
N ILE A 177 9.60 13.81 -8.98
CA ILE A 177 8.78 14.74 -9.78
C ILE A 177 8.55 14.20 -11.20
N PHE A 178 9.45 13.35 -11.69
CA PHE A 178 9.39 12.77 -13.03
C PHE A 178 8.78 11.35 -13.05
N MET A 179 8.36 10.80 -11.90
CA MET A 179 7.88 9.41 -11.79
C MET A 179 6.47 9.17 -12.34
N ASP A 180 5.65 10.21 -12.52
CA ASP A 180 4.30 10.09 -13.09
C ASP A 180 4.29 10.17 -14.64
N GLY A 181 5.45 10.10 -15.29
CA GLY A 181 5.57 10.13 -16.75
C GLY A 181 5.00 8.86 -17.40
N ASP A 182 4.57 9.01 -18.65
CA ASP A 182 4.03 7.91 -19.46
C ASP A 182 5.15 6.89 -19.76
N LEU A 183 5.02 5.68 -19.20
CA LEU A 183 6.04 4.63 -19.25
C LEU A 183 5.56 3.51 -20.17
N GLY A 184 6.35 3.19 -21.19
CA GLY A 184 6.13 1.98 -21.99
C GLY A 184 6.41 0.70 -21.20
N LEU A 185 5.61 -0.35 -21.45
CA LEU A 185 5.87 -1.69 -20.90
C LEU A 185 7.12 -2.30 -21.56
N GLU A 186 8.07 -2.75 -20.75
CA GLU A 186 9.20 -3.55 -21.25
C GLU A 186 8.77 -5.02 -21.37
N SER A 187 9.16 -5.69 -22.46
CA SER A 187 8.93 -7.12 -22.62
C SER A 187 9.82 -7.91 -21.65
N GLU A 188 9.21 -8.75 -20.81
CA GLU A 188 9.93 -9.71 -19.98
C GLU A 188 10.53 -10.79 -20.88
N GLU A 189 11.84 -11.08 -20.75
CA GLU A 189 12.40 -12.32 -21.27
C GLU A 189 11.87 -13.48 -20.41
N GLN A 190 11.13 -14.39 -21.04
CA GLN A 190 10.62 -15.59 -20.38
C GLN A 190 11.80 -16.44 -19.94
N THR A 191 11.97 -16.63 -18.64
CA THR A 191 12.76 -17.73 -18.11
C THR A 191 11.95 -19.02 -18.32
N GLU A 192 12.40 -19.89 -19.22
CA GLU A 192 11.84 -21.24 -19.36
C GLU A 192 11.95 -21.97 -18.01
N GLN A 193 10.80 -22.23 -17.39
CA GLN A 193 10.73 -23.06 -16.19
C GLN A 193 11.05 -24.51 -16.59
N VAL A 194 12.16 -25.04 -16.08
CA VAL A 194 12.51 -26.45 -16.20
C VAL A 194 11.55 -27.26 -15.32
N VAL A 195 10.56 -27.88 -15.94
CA VAL A 195 9.66 -28.83 -15.27
C VAL A 195 10.46 -30.13 -15.04
N SER A 196 10.75 -30.43 -13.78
CA SER A 196 11.30 -31.75 -13.41
C SER A 196 10.21 -32.81 -13.59
N GLU A 197 10.53 -33.86 -14.37
CA GLU A 197 9.68 -35.03 -14.52
C GLU A 197 9.62 -35.84 -13.19
N GLU A 198 8.53 -35.65 -12.43
CA GLU A 198 8.09 -36.66 -11.46
C GLU A 198 6.57 -36.84 -11.56
N VAL A 199 6.17 -38.10 -11.74
CA VAL A 199 4.84 -38.74 -11.77
C VAL A 199 3.64 -37.79 -11.88
N ALA A 200 3.11 -37.69 -13.11
CA ALA A 200 2.23 -36.67 -13.62
C ALA A 200 0.81 -36.67 -12.99
N VAL A 201 0.61 -35.87 -11.96
CA VAL A 201 -0.65 -35.12 -11.84
C VAL A 201 -0.54 -33.98 -12.86
N THR A 202 -1.32 -34.00 -13.94
CA THR A 202 -1.23 -32.97 -14.98
C THR A 202 -1.97 -31.73 -14.50
N TYR A 203 -1.26 -30.82 -13.84
CA TYR A 203 -1.80 -29.50 -13.51
C TYR A 203 -2.06 -28.71 -14.78
N LYS A 204 -3.15 -27.93 -14.81
CA LYS A 204 -3.58 -27.15 -15.98
C LYS A 204 -3.23 -25.69 -15.78
N PRO A 205 -2.80 -24.97 -16.83
CA PRO A 205 -2.64 -23.53 -16.75
C PRO A 205 -4.00 -22.87 -16.49
N GLN A 206 -4.01 -21.90 -15.61
CA GLN A 206 -5.21 -21.11 -15.29
C GLN A 206 -5.32 -19.94 -16.28
N VAL A 207 -5.84 -20.23 -17.45
CA VAL A 207 -6.02 -19.29 -18.57
C VAL A 207 -7.41 -19.40 -19.15
N SER A 208 -7.92 -18.27 -19.65
CA SER A 208 -9.13 -18.19 -20.48
C SER A 208 -8.75 -18.24 -21.96
N ASP A 209 -9.73 -18.61 -22.81
CA ASP A 209 -9.57 -18.59 -24.27
C ASP A 209 -9.74 -17.15 -24.80
N ILE A 210 -8.70 -16.32 -24.56
CA ILE A 210 -8.65 -14.94 -25.02
C ILE A 210 -7.75 -14.85 -26.26
N ASP A 211 -8.33 -14.43 -27.38
CA ASP A 211 -7.58 -14.08 -28.59
C ASP A 211 -7.03 -12.65 -28.49
N PHE A 212 -5.89 -12.50 -27.80
CA PHE A 212 -5.24 -11.19 -27.63
C PHE A 212 -4.86 -10.54 -28.98
N ASP A 213 -4.62 -11.32 -30.03
CA ASP A 213 -4.26 -10.79 -31.35
C ASP A 213 -5.43 -10.10 -32.03
N SER A 214 -6.66 -10.42 -31.65
CA SER A 214 -7.86 -9.75 -32.15
C SER A 214 -8.26 -8.49 -31.36
N LEU A 215 -7.61 -8.21 -30.21
CA LEU A 215 -7.93 -7.10 -29.32
C LEU A 215 -7.15 -5.82 -29.70
N GLU A 216 -7.25 -5.38 -30.97
CA GLU A 216 -6.65 -4.11 -31.40
C GLU A 216 -7.51 -2.92 -30.96
N SER A 217 -6.84 -1.87 -30.48
CA SER A 217 -7.46 -0.60 -30.08
C SER A 217 -6.73 0.58 -30.71
N ASP A 218 -7.45 1.68 -30.94
CA ASP A 218 -6.85 2.97 -31.31
C ASP A 218 -6.04 3.59 -30.15
N ASN A 219 -6.23 3.09 -28.92
CA ASN A 219 -5.48 3.50 -27.73
C ASN A 219 -4.24 2.61 -27.55
N GLN A 220 -3.06 3.20 -27.69
CA GLN A 220 -1.78 2.48 -27.56
C GLN A 220 -1.61 1.82 -26.18
N ALA A 221 -2.07 2.47 -25.09
CA ALA A 221 -1.98 1.90 -23.76
C ALA A 221 -2.77 0.58 -23.61
N ILE A 222 -3.91 0.45 -24.29
CA ILE A 222 -4.68 -0.81 -24.33
C ILE A 222 -3.91 -1.89 -25.09
N ASN A 223 -3.28 -1.53 -26.22
CA ASN A 223 -2.47 -2.48 -26.99
C ASN A 223 -1.25 -2.95 -26.21
N ASP A 224 -0.61 -2.05 -25.47
CA ASP A 224 0.53 -2.39 -24.61
C ASP A 224 0.11 -3.32 -23.46
N LEU A 225 -1.03 -3.10 -22.82
CA LEU A 225 -1.62 -4.01 -21.83
C LEU A 225 -1.94 -5.38 -22.43
N ASN A 226 -2.58 -5.44 -23.60
CA ASN A 226 -2.89 -6.70 -24.26
C ASN A 226 -1.62 -7.49 -24.57
N ASN A 227 -0.57 -6.83 -25.07
CA ASN A 227 0.73 -7.45 -25.30
C ASN A 227 1.38 -7.94 -24.02
N TYR A 228 1.31 -7.15 -22.93
CA TYR A 228 1.82 -7.56 -21.63
C TYR A 228 1.11 -8.84 -21.13
N PHE A 229 -0.22 -8.85 -21.09
CA PHE A 229 -0.99 -10.00 -20.61
C PHE A 229 -0.79 -11.24 -21.47
N LYS A 230 -0.72 -11.10 -22.81
CA LYS A 230 -0.45 -12.18 -23.74
C LYS A 230 0.85 -12.91 -23.40
N ASN A 231 1.88 -12.15 -22.99
CA ASN A 231 3.22 -12.66 -22.73
C ASN A 231 3.46 -13.09 -21.27
N GLN A 232 2.46 -12.95 -20.37
CA GLN A 232 2.60 -13.39 -18.99
C GLN A 232 2.56 -14.92 -18.89
N ALA A 233 3.47 -15.50 -18.09
CA ALA A 233 3.38 -16.88 -17.70
C ALA A 233 2.16 -17.11 -16.79
N PRO A 234 1.27 -18.05 -17.10
CA PRO A 234 0.13 -18.35 -16.23
C PRO A 234 0.59 -19.12 -14.99
N THR A 235 -0.19 -18.99 -13.90
CA THR A 235 -0.13 -19.94 -12.81
C THR A 235 -0.86 -21.22 -13.19
N TYR A 236 -0.50 -22.32 -12.54
CA TYR A 236 -1.12 -23.63 -12.78
C TYR A 236 -1.98 -24.03 -11.58
N THR A 237 -3.01 -24.83 -11.85
CA THR A 237 -3.71 -25.56 -10.78
C THR A 237 -2.69 -26.37 -9.97
N ASN A 238 -3.00 -26.66 -8.72
CA ASN A 238 -2.14 -27.41 -7.81
C ASN A 238 -2.98 -28.37 -6.94
N GLU A 239 -2.37 -29.05 -6.00
CA GLU A 239 -3.05 -30.02 -5.12
C GLU A 239 -4.15 -29.41 -4.25
N TYR A 240 -4.09 -28.10 -4.02
CA TYR A 240 -5.08 -27.34 -3.23
C TYR A 240 -6.22 -26.76 -4.07
N THR A 241 -6.15 -26.86 -5.40
CA THR A 241 -7.16 -26.29 -6.29
C THR A 241 -8.55 -26.85 -5.99
N GLY A 242 -9.44 -25.97 -5.60
CA GLY A 242 -10.84 -26.32 -5.31
C GLY A 242 -11.07 -27.01 -3.98
N MET A 243 -10.10 -27.02 -3.04
CA MET A 243 -10.28 -27.66 -1.73
C MET A 243 -11.45 -27.06 -0.94
N PHE A 244 -11.79 -25.79 -1.21
CA PHE A 244 -12.92 -25.08 -0.61
C PHE A 244 -14.12 -24.89 -1.55
N LYS A 245 -14.15 -25.63 -2.64
CA LYS A 245 -15.22 -25.49 -3.64
C LYS A 245 -16.60 -25.70 -3.01
N GLY A 246 -17.46 -24.69 -3.14
CA GLY A 246 -18.83 -24.71 -2.64
C GLY A 246 -19.01 -24.35 -1.16
N LYS A 247 -17.91 -24.13 -0.42
CA LYS A 247 -17.97 -23.60 0.96
C LYS A 247 -18.33 -22.11 0.95
N ASN A 248 -18.81 -21.60 2.08
CA ASN A 248 -18.99 -20.16 2.32
C ASN A 248 -17.64 -19.48 2.49
N LEU A 249 -17.60 -18.17 2.23
CA LEU A 249 -16.43 -17.34 2.47
C LEU A 249 -16.78 -16.18 3.40
N ILE A 250 -15.98 -16.01 4.45
CA ILE A 250 -15.89 -14.76 5.22
C ILE A 250 -14.51 -14.18 4.98
N TYR A 251 -14.46 -12.98 4.39
CA TYR A 251 -13.23 -12.28 4.04
C TYR A 251 -13.11 -11.03 4.89
N ILE A 252 -12.06 -10.92 5.68
CA ILE A 252 -11.89 -9.87 6.69
C ILE A 252 -10.66 -9.06 6.38
N MET A 253 -10.84 -7.76 6.21
CA MET A 253 -9.75 -6.80 6.24
C MET A 253 -9.62 -6.27 7.67
N ALA A 254 -8.54 -6.67 8.35
CA ALA A 254 -8.27 -6.33 9.73
C ALA A 254 -7.42 -5.06 9.81
N GLU A 255 -8.00 -3.96 10.29
CA GLU A 255 -7.37 -2.65 10.42
C GLU A 255 -6.10 -2.71 11.27
N SER A 256 -4.95 -2.37 10.68
CA SER A 256 -3.64 -2.32 11.34
C SER A 256 -3.25 -3.61 12.10
N PHE A 257 -3.81 -4.76 11.69
CA PHE A 257 -3.47 -6.04 12.31
C PHE A 257 -2.01 -6.38 12.07
N ASP A 258 -1.34 -6.89 13.11
CA ASP A 258 0.02 -7.40 13.03
C ASP A 258 0.15 -8.65 13.92
N GLY A 259 0.66 -9.73 13.38
CA GLY A 259 0.77 -11.00 14.08
C GLY A 259 1.68 -11.00 15.31
N TYR A 260 2.53 -10.00 15.48
CA TYR A 260 3.42 -9.92 16.64
C TYR A 260 2.69 -9.78 17.98
N PHE A 261 1.43 -9.30 18.00
CA PHE A 261 0.67 -9.27 19.26
C PHE A 261 -0.05 -10.57 19.58
N VAL A 262 -0.11 -11.52 18.63
CA VAL A 262 -0.88 -12.75 18.81
C VAL A 262 -0.18 -13.68 19.79
N ASP A 263 -0.92 -14.03 20.84
CA ASP A 263 -0.45 -14.86 21.95
C ASP A 263 -1.44 -15.96 22.32
N LYS A 264 -0.94 -17.13 22.68
CA LYS A 264 -1.80 -18.31 22.95
C LYS A 264 -2.74 -18.12 24.13
N GLU A 265 -2.37 -17.33 25.13
CA GLU A 265 -3.17 -17.11 26.34
C GLU A 265 -4.04 -15.86 26.20
N LEU A 266 -3.51 -14.81 25.59
CA LEU A 266 -4.15 -13.50 25.47
C LEU A 266 -5.14 -13.45 24.28
N THR A 267 -4.80 -14.09 23.16
CA THR A 267 -5.58 -14.10 21.92
C THR A 267 -5.76 -15.51 21.36
N PRO A 268 -6.39 -16.43 22.15
CA PRO A 268 -6.43 -17.85 21.82
C PRO A 268 -7.15 -18.17 20.51
N THR A 269 -8.15 -17.37 20.13
CA THR A 269 -8.90 -17.57 18.88
C THR A 269 -8.06 -17.21 17.67
N LEU A 270 -7.42 -16.03 17.66
CA LEU A 270 -6.50 -15.61 16.60
C LEU A 270 -5.31 -16.57 16.50
N TYR A 271 -4.73 -16.93 17.65
CA TYR A 271 -3.65 -17.91 17.70
C TYR A 271 -4.05 -19.23 17.04
N LYS A 272 -5.23 -19.76 17.38
CA LYS A 272 -5.78 -20.97 16.77
C LYS A 272 -5.96 -20.79 15.26
N MET A 273 -6.59 -19.71 14.82
CA MET A 273 -6.88 -19.47 13.40
C MET A 273 -5.61 -19.35 12.54
N ILE A 274 -4.51 -18.83 13.11
CA ILE A 274 -3.21 -18.76 12.44
C ILE A 274 -2.57 -20.14 12.33
N HIS A 275 -2.65 -20.98 13.37
CA HIS A 275 -1.87 -22.21 13.47
C HIS A 275 -2.64 -23.45 13.03
N ASP A 276 -3.97 -23.41 13.06
CA ASP A 276 -4.84 -24.52 12.63
C ASP A 276 -5.41 -24.21 11.23
N GLY A 277 -4.71 -24.59 10.17
CA GLY A 277 -5.12 -24.34 8.77
C GLY A 277 -3.95 -24.09 7.85
N LEU A 278 -4.07 -23.14 6.92
CA LEU A 278 -2.96 -22.74 6.05
C LEU A 278 -2.15 -21.63 6.73
N TYR A 279 -0.95 -21.96 7.15
CA TYR A 279 -0.01 -21.04 7.80
C TYR A 279 1.06 -20.53 6.83
N PHE A 280 1.04 -19.21 6.56
CA PHE A 280 1.94 -18.55 5.62
C PHE A 280 3.08 -17.86 6.39
N LYS A 281 4.24 -18.50 6.46
CA LYS A 281 5.37 -18.02 7.27
C LYS A 281 5.98 -16.71 6.81
N ASN A 282 5.93 -16.43 5.52
CA ASN A 282 6.61 -15.29 4.89
C ASN A 282 5.61 -14.42 4.12
N TYR A 283 4.51 -14.07 4.79
CA TYR A 283 3.54 -13.10 4.30
C TYR A 283 3.90 -11.70 4.75
N TYR A 284 3.76 -10.72 3.84
CA TYR A 284 4.08 -9.33 4.07
C TYR A 284 2.89 -8.43 3.71
N THR A 285 2.65 -7.40 4.54
CA THR A 285 1.64 -6.36 4.29
C THR A 285 2.33 -5.02 4.04
N PRO A 286 2.95 -4.83 2.88
CA PRO A 286 3.62 -3.59 2.56
C PRO A 286 2.59 -2.46 2.52
N THR A 287 2.89 -1.34 3.22
CA THR A 287 1.99 -0.19 3.21
C THR A 287 2.00 0.47 1.85
N ASN A 288 0.87 0.37 1.19
CA ASN A 288 0.63 1.04 -0.07
C ASN A 288 -0.58 1.97 0.08
N LEU A 289 -0.37 3.19 0.62
CA LEU A 289 -1.39 4.24 0.66
C LEU A 289 -2.51 4.03 1.70
N SER A 290 -2.15 3.56 2.90
CA SER A 290 -3.05 3.35 4.04
C SER A 290 -4.17 2.32 3.78
N THR A 291 -5.22 2.33 4.60
CA THR A 291 -6.34 1.37 4.54
C THR A 291 -6.86 1.14 3.12
N ILE A 292 -7.09 2.22 2.36
CA ILE A 292 -7.67 2.08 1.01
C ILE A 292 -6.73 1.39 0.02
N GLY A 293 -5.42 1.55 0.19
CA GLY A 293 -4.44 0.84 -0.64
C GLY A 293 -4.39 -0.65 -0.35
N GLY A 294 -4.41 -1.03 0.92
CA GLY A 294 -4.50 -2.44 1.34
C GLY A 294 -5.82 -3.07 0.90
N GLU A 295 -6.94 -2.37 1.12
CA GLU A 295 -8.27 -2.81 0.67
C GLU A 295 -8.32 -3.06 -0.84
N PHE A 296 -7.76 -2.13 -1.63
CA PHE A 296 -7.66 -2.27 -3.08
C PHE A 296 -6.89 -3.53 -3.46
N SER A 297 -5.72 -3.75 -2.86
CA SER A 297 -4.88 -4.93 -3.14
C SER A 297 -5.57 -6.24 -2.78
N LEU A 298 -6.23 -6.31 -1.62
CA LEU A 298 -6.95 -7.49 -1.15
C LEU A 298 -8.12 -7.86 -2.05
N LEU A 299 -8.88 -6.88 -2.55
CA LEU A 299 -10.11 -7.12 -3.30
C LEU A 299 -9.89 -7.25 -4.82
N THR A 300 -8.73 -6.82 -5.34
CA THR A 300 -8.45 -6.80 -6.79
C THR A 300 -7.22 -7.59 -7.22
N GLY A 301 -6.30 -7.90 -6.29
CA GLY A 301 -4.99 -8.51 -6.63
C GLY A 301 -4.06 -7.58 -7.42
N LEU A 302 -4.28 -6.26 -7.34
CA LEU A 302 -3.50 -5.23 -8.03
C LEU A 302 -2.72 -4.39 -7.02
N LEU A 303 -1.62 -3.79 -7.47
CA LEU A 303 -0.88 -2.81 -6.67
C LEU A 303 -1.64 -1.47 -6.67
N PRO A 304 -1.76 -0.79 -5.53
CA PRO A 304 -2.47 0.48 -5.47
C PRO A 304 -1.67 1.60 -6.13
N ASP A 305 -2.35 2.45 -6.88
CA ASP A 305 -1.82 3.70 -7.43
C ASP A 305 -2.68 4.88 -6.98
N LEU A 306 -2.04 5.98 -6.57
CA LEU A 306 -2.75 7.16 -6.04
C LEU A 306 -3.68 7.80 -7.06
N ALA A 307 -3.31 7.84 -8.33
CA ALA A 307 -4.15 8.43 -9.37
C ALA A 307 -5.43 7.61 -9.55
N VAL A 308 -5.30 6.28 -9.52
CA VAL A 308 -6.43 5.36 -9.60
C VAL A 308 -7.34 5.49 -8.37
N LEU A 309 -6.78 5.41 -7.18
CA LEU A 309 -7.53 5.50 -5.94
C LEU A 309 -8.26 6.83 -5.79
N ASN A 310 -7.62 7.95 -6.18
CA ASN A 310 -8.25 9.26 -6.11
C ASN A 310 -9.33 9.47 -7.16
N ASN A 311 -9.16 8.93 -8.37
CA ASN A 311 -10.12 9.15 -9.45
C ASN A 311 -11.32 8.21 -9.36
N GLN A 312 -11.11 6.99 -8.90
CA GLN A 312 -12.12 5.94 -8.95
C GLN A 312 -12.65 5.54 -7.57
N TRP A 313 -11.79 5.47 -6.54
CA TRP A 313 -12.18 4.99 -5.21
C TRP A 313 -12.38 6.11 -4.20
N ASN A 314 -11.76 7.29 -4.37
CA ASN A 314 -11.84 8.42 -3.45
C ASN A 314 -12.76 9.57 -3.89
N GLY A 315 -13.65 9.35 -4.86
CA GLY A 315 -14.78 10.25 -5.09
C GLY A 315 -14.55 11.41 -6.03
N ASN A 316 -13.65 11.30 -6.96
CA ASN A 316 -13.84 12.01 -8.23
C ASN A 316 -14.74 11.18 -9.18
N TYR A 317 -15.72 10.46 -8.61
CA TYR A 317 -16.85 9.99 -9.39
C TYR A 317 -17.43 11.22 -10.09
N ASN A 318 -17.06 11.39 -11.35
CA ASN A 318 -17.66 12.42 -12.17
C ASN A 318 -19.16 12.27 -12.03
N ASN A 319 -19.88 13.38 -11.88
CA ASN A 319 -21.36 13.46 -11.77
C ASN A 319 -22.12 12.76 -12.92
N ASN A 320 -21.44 12.03 -13.78
CA ASN A 320 -21.97 11.33 -14.93
C ASN A 320 -22.39 9.88 -14.65
N GLY A 321 -22.31 9.40 -13.40
CA GLY A 321 -22.85 8.08 -13.02
C GLY A 321 -22.15 6.89 -13.66
N HIS A 322 -20.93 7.04 -14.13
CA HIS A 322 -20.17 5.91 -14.66
C HIS A 322 -19.65 5.07 -13.49
N HIS A 323 -20.20 3.87 -13.35
CA HIS A 323 -19.69 2.83 -12.49
C HIS A 323 -18.65 2.02 -13.25
N ASN A 324 -17.49 1.75 -12.60
CA ASN A 324 -16.53 0.81 -13.14
C ASN A 324 -16.93 -0.61 -12.69
N TYR A 325 -17.06 -1.51 -13.62
CA TYR A 325 -17.30 -2.92 -13.31
C TYR A 325 -15.96 -3.65 -13.26
N TYR A 326 -15.68 -4.28 -12.14
CA TYR A 326 -14.48 -5.10 -11.93
C TYR A 326 -14.83 -6.58 -12.05
N PRO A 327 -14.65 -7.22 -13.21
CA PRO A 327 -15.03 -8.61 -13.41
C PRO A 327 -14.29 -9.57 -12.48
N TYR A 328 -13.05 -9.26 -12.13
CA TYR A 328 -12.26 -10.00 -11.14
C TYR A 328 -12.35 -9.44 -9.71
N GLY A 329 -13.24 -8.49 -9.45
CA GLY A 329 -13.55 -8.06 -8.08
C GLY A 329 -14.16 -9.21 -7.28
N LEU A 330 -13.69 -9.40 -6.06
CA LEU A 330 -14.03 -10.56 -5.23
C LEU A 330 -15.54 -10.81 -5.14
N GLY A 331 -16.33 -9.77 -4.85
CA GLY A 331 -17.79 -9.90 -4.75
C GLY A 331 -18.45 -10.31 -6.07
N ASN A 332 -18.00 -9.75 -7.22
CA ASN A 332 -18.53 -10.10 -8.53
C ASN A 332 -18.31 -11.59 -8.87
N LEU A 333 -17.12 -12.11 -8.55
CA LEU A 333 -16.79 -13.52 -8.80
C LEU A 333 -17.70 -14.46 -8.01
N PHE A 334 -17.91 -14.21 -6.73
CA PHE A 334 -18.79 -15.03 -5.90
C PHE A 334 -20.27 -14.87 -6.27
N LYS A 335 -20.70 -13.64 -6.59
CA LYS A 335 -22.06 -13.36 -7.08
C LYS A 335 -22.38 -14.15 -8.36
N ASN A 336 -21.43 -14.23 -9.30
CA ASN A 336 -21.57 -14.99 -10.54
C ASN A 336 -21.69 -16.52 -10.29
N LEU A 337 -21.22 -17.00 -9.14
CA LEU A 337 -21.37 -18.39 -8.68
C LEU A 337 -22.65 -18.63 -7.87
N GLY A 338 -23.51 -17.61 -7.74
CA GLY A 338 -24.80 -17.72 -7.05
C GLY A 338 -24.72 -17.61 -5.53
N TYR A 339 -23.66 -16.99 -4.99
CA TYR A 339 -23.57 -16.67 -3.56
C TYR A 339 -24.36 -15.40 -3.26
N ASP A 340 -24.98 -15.36 -2.07
CA ASP A 340 -25.45 -14.11 -1.48
C ASP A 340 -24.23 -13.33 -0.97
N VAL A 341 -24.03 -12.12 -1.49
CA VAL A 341 -22.83 -11.32 -1.22
C VAL A 341 -23.15 -10.12 -0.33
N TYR A 342 -22.42 -10.00 0.77
CA TYR A 342 -22.59 -8.97 1.80
C TYR A 342 -21.28 -8.26 2.09
N ALA A 343 -21.37 -6.99 2.54
CA ALA A 343 -20.24 -6.29 3.12
C ALA A 343 -20.69 -5.48 4.35
N TYR A 344 -19.80 -5.38 5.35
CA TYR A 344 -20.04 -4.63 6.58
C TYR A 344 -18.82 -3.80 6.97
N HIS A 345 -19.09 -2.64 7.58
CA HIS A 345 -18.08 -1.76 8.12
C HIS A 345 -18.59 -1.11 9.41
N ASP A 346 -17.77 -1.04 10.41
CA ASP A 346 -18.10 -0.46 11.71
C ASP A 346 -17.78 1.03 11.83
N TYR A 347 -17.71 1.71 10.70
CA TYR A 347 -17.66 3.16 10.62
C TYR A 347 -18.72 3.68 9.63
N PHE A 348 -18.69 4.96 9.27
CA PHE A 348 -19.70 5.56 8.39
C PHE A 348 -19.66 4.96 6.99
N TYR A 349 -20.85 4.62 6.45
CA TYR A 349 -21.03 3.91 5.16
C TYR A 349 -20.36 4.60 3.97
N ASN A 350 -20.31 5.94 3.97
CA ASN A 350 -19.73 6.74 2.90
C ASN A 350 -18.25 7.12 3.15
N PHE A 351 -17.63 6.58 4.19
CA PHE A 351 -16.22 6.84 4.45
C PHE A 351 -15.37 6.25 3.34
N GLN A 352 -14.46 7.05 2.79
CA GLN A 352 -13.63 6.72 1.63
C GLN A 352 -14.43 6.26 0.39
N ASN A 353 -15.71 6.66 0.27
CA ASN A 353 -16.64 6.30 -0.83
C ASN A 353 -16.91 4.79 -0.99
N ARG A 354 -16.86 4.02 0.08
CA ARG A 354 -17.19 2.59 0.07
C ARG A 354 -18.60 2.31 -0.45
N ASP A 355 -19.54 3.21 -0.25
CA ASP A 355 -20.90 3.14 -0.78
C ASP A 355 -20.99 3.12 -2.32
N TYR A 356 -19.91 3.52 -3.00
CA TYR A 356 -19.78 3.47 -4.46
C TYR A 356 -18.96 2.26 -4.91
N TYR A 357 -17.66 2.21 -4.57
CA TYR A 357 -16.78 1.21 -5.17
C TYR A 357 -17.04 -0.23 -4.72
N LEU A 358 -17.58 -0.45 -3.50
CA LEU A 358 -17.96 -1.80 -3.10
C LEU A 358 -19.06 -2.38 -3.99
N LYS A 359 -19.97 -1.56 -4.50
CA LYS A 359 -20.98 -2.01 -5.48
C LYS A 359 -20.34 -2.41 -6.81
N ASP A 360 -19.32 -1.66 -7.26
CA ASP A 360 -18.59 -1.97 -8.49
C ASP A 360 -17.84 -3.31 -8.37
N LEU A 361 -17.44 -3.67 -7.13
CA LEU A 361 -16.81 -4.95 -6.78
C LEU A 361 -17.81 -6.08 -6.53
N GLY A 362 -19.14 -5.82 -6.56
CA GLY A 362 -20.19 -6.82 -6.42
C GLY A 362 -20.84 -6.92 -5.03
N PHE A 363 -20.52 -6.02 -4.10
CA PHE A 363 -21.10 -5.98 -2.75
C PHE A 363 -22.39 -5.15 -2.71
N ASP A 364 -23.47 -5.66 -3.29
CA ASP A 364 -24.77 -4.96 -3.35
C ASP A 364 -25.41 -4.76 -1.95
N ASN A 365 -25.15 -5.69 -1.01
CA ASN A 365 -25.67 -5.64 0.35
C ASN A 365 -24.64 -5.06 1.33
N TYR A 366 -24.20 -3.84 1.08
CA TYR A 366 -23.27 -3.14 1.97
C TYR A 366 -24.02 -2.38 3.07
N LYS A 367 -23.64 -2.66 4.34
CA LYS A 367 -24.19 -1.99 5.53
C LYS A 367 -23.06 -1.50 6.43
N ALA A 368 -23.22 -0.28 6.95
CA ALA A 368 -22.32 0.35 7.90
C ALA A 368 -23.09 1.37 8.75
N CYS A 369 -22.43 2.16 9.55
CA CYS A 369 -23.07 3.25 10.28
C CYS A 369 -23.70 4.27 9.31
N GLY A 370 -24.99 4.55 9.49
CA GLY A 370 -25.76 5.47 8.65
C GLY A 370 -26.54 4.81 7.50
N ASN A 371 -26.35 3.50 7.28
CA ASN A 371 -27.16 2.74 6.31
C ASN A 371 -27.54 1.33 6.78
N GLY A 372 -27.67 1.13 8.10
CA GLY A 372 -28.28 -0.07 8.65
C GLY A 372 -27.56 -0.71 9.84
N MET A 373 -26.36 -0.26 10.22
CA MET A 373 -25.67 -0.75 11.42
C MET A 373 -25.92 0.12 12.68
N GLU A 374 -26.38 1.34 12.54
CA GLU A 374 -26.60 2.29 13.66
C GLU A 374 -27.62 1.84 14.70
N THR A 375 -28.42 0.81 14.43
CA THR A 375 -29.34 0.21 15.40
C THR A 375 -28.83 -1.09 16.00
N ARG A 376 -27.63 -1.55 15.58
CA ARG A 376 -27.06 -2.85 15.89
C ARG A 376 -25.72 -2.76 16.62
N MET A 377 -25.09 -1.59 16.56
CA MET A 377 -23.80 -1.30 17.18
C MET A 377 -23.72 0.19 17.58
N ASP A 378 -22.80 0.53 18.47
CA ASP A 378 -22.55 1.92 18.84
C ASP A 378 -21.72 2.66 17.79
N CYS A 379 -22.38 3.39 16.90
CA CYS A 379 -21.75 4.24 15.89
C CYS A 379 -21.27 5.61 16.40
N SER A 380 -21.41 5.91 17.69
CA SER A 380 -21.05 7.21 18.27
C SER A 380 -19.61 7.27 18.77
N ILE A 381 -18.96 6.13 18.93
CA ILE A 381 -17.58 6.00 19.41
C ILE A 381 -16.61 5.72 18.26
N PHE A 382 -15.33 6.09 18.44
CA PHE A 382 -14.28 5.82 17.46
C PHE A 382 -12.97 5.44 18.16
N PRO A 383 -12.30 4.36 17.70
CA PRO A 383 -12.84 3.32 16.81
C PRO A 383 -14.05 2.62 17.42
N ALA A 384 -14.96 2.11 16.57
CA ALA A 384 -16.08 1.31 17.02
C ALA A 384 -15.67 -0.15 17.28
N SER A 385 -16.61 -0.98 17.69
CA SER A 385 -16.36 -2.35 18.10
C SER A 385 -16.56 -3.34 16.96
N ASP A 386 -15.48 -4.04 16.57
CA ASP A 386 -15.54 -5.14 15.60
C ASP A 386 -16.47 -6.27 16.09
N ASP A 387 -16.48 -6.55 17.40
CA ASP A 387 -17.36 -7.56 17.99
C ASP A 387 -18.84 -7.20 17.86
N GLU A 388 -19.20 -5.92 18.10
CA GLU A 388 -20.58 -5.45 17.89
C GLU A 388 -20.98 -5.52 16.42
N MET A 389 -20.06 -5.20 15.48
CA MET A 389 -20.33 -5.31 14.05
C MET A 389 -20.64 -6.76 13.65
N ILE A 390 -19.80 -7.70 14.02
CA ILE A 390 -20.00 -9.13 13.70
C ILE A 390 -21.27 -9.63 14.36
N ASN A 391 -21.45 -9.37 15.67
CA ASN A 391 -22.62 -9.80 16.41
C ASN A 391 -23.93 -9.26 15.82
N GLY A 392 -23.92 -8.01 15.36
CA GLY A 392 -25.08 -7.33 14.79
C GLY A 392 -25.39 -7.68 13.33
N SER A 393 -24.45 -8.25 12.58
CA SER A 393 -24.59 -8.49 11.14
C SER A 393 -24.80 -9.96 10.76
N ILE A 394 -24.30 -10.90 11.55
CA ILE A 394 -24.25 -12.32 11.17
C ILE A 394 -25.63 -12.94 10.88
N ASP A 395 -26.68 -12.46 11.52
CA ASP A 395 -28.05 -12.93 11.32
C ASP A 395 -28.61 -12.58 9.93
N ASP A 396 -28.00 -11.64 9.22
CA ASP A 396 -28.40 -11.26 7.85
C ASP A 396 -28.08 -12.36 6.83
N TYR A 397 -27.04 -13.19 7.08
CA TYR A 397 -26.53 -14.13 6.09
C TYR A 397 -26.39 -15.57 6.57
N ILE A 398 -26.39 -15.83 7.88
CA ILE A 398 -26.10 -17.16 8.46
C ILE A 398 -27.05 -18.27 7.96
N ASN A 399 -28.26 -17.89 7.54
CA ASN A 399 -29.28 -18.79 7.01
C ASN A 399 -29.30 -18.89 5.49
N SER A 400 -28.43 -18.15 4.77
CA SER A 400 -28.27 -18.31 3.34
C SER A 400 -27.72 -19.69 2.99
N ASP A 401 -28.11 -20.22 1.84
CA ASP A 401 -27.59 -21.51 1.34
C ASP A 401 -26.08 -21.40 1.11
N LYS A 402 -25.63 -20.30 0.44
CA LYS A 402 -24.25 -19.95 0.23
C LYS A 402 -24.07 -18.45 0.39
N PHE A 403 -23.09 -18.07 1.19
CA PHE A 403 -22.77 -16.66 1.41
C PHE A 403 -21.29 -16.36 1.22
N MET A 404 -21.04 -15.14 0.77
CA MET A 404 -19.74 -14.48 0.79
C MET A 404 -19.90 -13.17 1.53
N VAL A 405 -19.11 -12.96 2.58
CA VAL A 405 -19.19 -11.77 3.43
C VAL A 405 -17.83 -11.09 3.49
N TYR A 406 -17.82 -9.80 3.30
CA TYR A 406 -16.64 -8.95 3.47
C TYR A 406 -16.82 -8.07 4.71
N TYR A 407 -15.85 -8.12 5.61
CA TYR A 407 -15.79 -7.28 6.81
C TYR A 407 -14.61 -6.32 6.74
N VAL A 408 -14.89 -5.04 7.03
CA VAL A 408 -13.90 -3.98 7.21
C VAL A 408 -13.91 -3.60 8.68
N THR A 409 -12.90 -4.01 9.44
CA THR A 409 -12.79 -3.72 10.87
C THR A 409 -12.16 -2.36 11.13
N VAL A 410 -12.29 -1.82 12.33
CA VAL A 410 -11.73 -0.51 12.69
C VAL A 410 -11.17 -0.43 14.12
N SER A 411 -11.41 -1.44 14.97
CA SER A 411 -10.98 -1.38 16.38
C SER A 411 -9.47 -1.15 16.56
N GLY A 412 -8.67 -1.74 15.66
CA GLY A 412 -7.21 -1.60 15.60
C GLY A 412 -6.69 -0.24 15.12
N HIS A 413 -7.56 0.71 14.73
CA HIS A 413 -7.16 1.98 14.13
C HIS A 413 -6.32 2.86 15.07
N ALA A 414 -5.29 3.48 14.50
CA ALA A 414 -4.47 4.47 15.22
C ALA A 414 -5.31 5.73 15.61
N LYS A 415 -4.96 6.46 16.64
CA LYS A 415 -3.74 6.50 17.46
C LYS A 415 -3.90 5.57 18.68
N TRP A 416 -2.87 4.78 18.99
CA TRP A 416 -2.91 3.89 20.14
C TRP A 416 -2.49 4.61 21.40
N GLY A 417 -3.43 4.70 22.34
CA GLY A 417 -3.25 5.30 23.64
C GLY A 417 -4.58 5.23 24.41
N PHE A 418 -4.47 4.98 25.71
CA PHE A 418 -5.65 5.01 26.58
C PHE A 418 -6.23 6.43 26.59
N GLY A 419 -7.55 6.53 26.33
CA GLY A 419 -8.23 7.82 26.13
C GLY A 419 -8.24 8.36 24.70
N TYR A 420 -7.53 7.74 23.75
CA TYR A 420 -7.57 8.08 22.32
C TYR A 420 -8.34 7.05 21.48
N ASN A 421 -7.98 5.77 21.62
CA ASN A 421 -8.69 4.66 21.00
C ASN A 421 -9.72 4.10 21.97
N ALA A 422 -11.00 4.13 21.60
CA ALA A 422 -12.10 3.72 22.48
C ALA A 422 -12.01 2.22 22.84
N MET A 423 -11.54 1.38 21.93
CA MET A 423 -11.40 -0.07 22.18
C MET A 423 -10.18 -0.36 23.05
N ALA A 424 -9.11 0.42 22.90
CA ALA A 424 -7.98 0.36 23.83
C ALA A 424 -8.42 0.73 25.25
N GLU A 425 -9.18 1.82 25.42
CA GLU A 425 -9.71 2.19 26.73
C GLU A 425 -10.67 1.14 27.31
N LYS A 426 -11.54 0.55 26.48
CA LYS A 426 -12.49 -0.51 26.86
C LYS A 426 -11.80 -1.73 27.44
N ASN A 427 -10.68 -2.15 26.85
CA ASN A 427 -9.98 -3.39 27.17
C ASN A 427 -8.73 -3.20 28.03
N LYS A 428 -8.42 -1.99 28.50
CA LYS A 428 -7.15 -1.63 29.16
C LYS A 428 -6.78 -2.47 30.38
N ASP A 429 -7.78 -2.92 31.12
CA ASP A 429 -7.53 -3.75 32.33
C ASP A 429 -6.97 -5.13 31.97
N LEU A 430 -7.24 -5.63 30.76
CA LEU A 430 -6.75 -6.93 30.26
C LEU A 430 -5.24 -6.91 29.95
N VAL A 431 -4.66 -5.73 29.78
CA VAL A 431 -3.25 -5.53 29.40
C VAL A 431 -2.45 -4.80 30.48
N SER A 432 -3.07 -4.55 31.65
CA SER A 432 -2.47 -3.75 32.74
C SER A 432 -1.14 -4.32 33.24
N ASP A 433 -1.04 -5.64 33.30
CA ASP A 433 0.10 -6.36 33.85
C ASP A 433 1.16 -6.73 32.79
N LEU A 434 0.94 -6.37 31.53
CA LEU A 434 1.91 -6.62 30.46
C LEU A 434 3.09 -5.65 30.57
N ASP A 435 4.30 -6.18 30.46
CA ASP A 435 5.55 -5.41 30.55
C ASP A 435 5.91 -4.77 29.18
N TYR A 436 5.06 -3.85 28.74
CA TYR A 436 5.20 -3.08 27.51
C TYR A 436 4.97 -1.59 27.77
N SER A 437 5.46 -0.76 26.87
CA SER A 437 5.14 0.68 26.83
C SER A 437 3.63 0.93 26.72
N GLU A 438 3.17 2.13 27.07
CA GLU A 438 1.75 2.46 27.03
C GLU A 438 1.16 2.31 25.62
N THR A 439 1.90 2.74 24.59
CA THR A 439 1.46 2.64 23.19
C THR A 439 1.29 1.19 22.76
N VAL A 440 2.25 0.32 23.08
CA VAL A 440 2.17 -1.11 22.73
C VAL A 440 1.03 -1.79 23.48
N ARG A 441 0.86 -1.51 24.78
CA ARG A 441 -0.29 -2.03 25.54
C ARG A 441 -1.63 -1.55 24.98
N ALA A 442 -1.72 -0.29 24.59
CA ALA A 442 -2.95 0.25 24.00
C ALA A 442 -3.23 -0.36 22.62
N TYR A 443 -2.20 -0.63 21.81
CA TYR A 443 -2.34 -1.36 20.55
C TYR A 443 -2.87 -2.78 20.76
N ILE A 444 -2.24 -3.55 21.65
CA ILE A 444 -2.72 -4.88 22.01
C ILE A 444 -4.17 -4.81 22.51
N SER A 445 -4.45 -3.89 23.43
CA SER A 445 -5.79 -3.69 24.01
C SER A 445 -6.86 -3.40 22.96
N ALA A 446 -6.56 -2.56 21.95
CA ALA A 446 -7.46 -2.29 20.84
C ALA A 446 -7.76 -3.55 20.01
N ASN A 447 -6.73 -4.37 19.74
CA ASN A 447 -6.85 -5.60 18.96
C ASN A 447 -7.47 -6.79 19.76
N LEU A 448 -7.59 -6.70 21.09
CA LEU A 448 -8.41 -7.64 21.86
C LEU A 448 -9.89 -7.54 21.49
N GLU A 449 -10.33 -6.45 20.89
CA GLU A 449 -11.68 -6.36 20.34
C GLU A 449 -11.84 -7.21 19.08
N LEU A 450 -10.81 -7.28 18.23
CA LEU A 450 -10.77 -8.21 17.09
C LEU A 450 -10.75 -9.67 17.56
N GLU A 451 -9.98 -10.02 18.62
CA GLU A 451 -10.01 -11.35 19.22
C GLU A 451 -11.42 -11.76 19.64
N LYS A 452 -12.15 -10.86 20.33
CA LYS A 452 -13.55 -11.10 20.73
C LYS A 452 -14.45 -11.29 19.52
N ALA A 453 -14.29 -10.44 18.51
CA ALA A 453 -15.04 -10.50 17.26
C ALA A 453 -14.87 -11.86 16.57
N MET A 454 -13.63 -12.38 16.52
CA MET A 454 -13.35 -13.71 15.95
C MET A 454 -13.95 -14.81 16.80
N THR A 455 -13.87 -14.71 18.12
CA THR A 455 -14.52 -15.68 19.04
C THR A 455 -16.03 -15.71 18.82
N THR A 456 -16.67 -14.55 18.79
CA THR A 456 -18.11 -14.42 18.51
C THR A 456 -18.49 -15.02 17.15
N LEU A 457 -17.67 -14.77 16.12
CA LEU A 457 -17.88 -15.31 14.78
C LEU A 457 -17.84 -16.83 14.76
N LEU A 458 -16.79 -17.44 15.33
CA LEU A 458 -16.64 -18.91 15.36
C LEU A 458 -17.76 -19.58 16.17
N ASP A 459 -18.13 -19.00 17.32
CA ASP A 459 -19.20 -19.52 18.16
C ASP A 459 -20.55 -19.49 17.45
N LYS A 460 -20.90 -18.41 16.77
CA LYS A 460 -22.17 -18.29 16.03
C LYS A 460 -22.20 -19.19 14.79
N LEU A 461 -21.11 -19.31 14.06
CA LEU A 461 -20.98 -20.24 12.94
C LEU A 461 -21.14 -21.70 13.44
N SER A 462 -20.50 -22.02 14.55
CA SER A 462 -20.60 -23.35 15.19
C SER A 462 -22.03 -23.64 15.65
N ALA A 463 -22.66 -22.70 16.34
CA ALA A 463 -24.05 -22.84 16.80
C ALA A 463 -25.06 -23.03 15.65
N ALA A 464 -24.79 -22.42 14.49
CA ALA A 464 -25.60 -22.57 13.28
C ALA A 464 -25.24 -23.82 12.45
N GLY A 465 -24.22 -24.59 12.86
CA GLY A 465 -23.72 -25.74 12.09
C GLY A 465 -23.07 -25.39 10.75
N LYS A 466 -22.56 -24.16 10.64
CA LYS A 466 -21.95 -23.60 9.39
C LYS A 466 -20.43 -23.52 9.47
N LEU A 467 -19.82 -23.75 10.64
CA LEU A 467 -18.38 -23.53 10.85
C LEU A 467 -17.51 -24.37 9.92
N GLU A 468 -17.79 -25.65 9.78
CA GLU A 468 -17.03 -26.55 8.88
C GLU A 468 -17.22 -26.21 7.40
N ASP A 469 -18.37 -25.61 7.05
CA ASP A 469 -18.72 -25.22 5.69
C ASP A 469 -18.31 -23.77 5.38
N THR A 470 -17.57 -23.11 6.26
CA THR A 470 -17.15 -21.72 6.09
C THR A 470 -15.63 -21.59 6.16
N VAL A 471 -15.05 -20.92 5.19
CA VAL A 471 -13.64 -20.51 5.16
C VAL A 471 -13.55 -19.07 5.63
N ILE A 472 -12.65 -18.80 6.57
CA ILE A 472 -12.34 -17.44 7.02
C ILE A 472 -10.98 -17.06 6.48
N VAL A 473 -10.95 -16.00 5.68
CA VAL A 473 -9.72 -15.34 5.19
C VAL A 473 -9.61 -14.02 5.88
N MET A 474 -8.53 -13.79 6.61
CA MET A 474 -8.25 -12.51 7.26
C MET A 474 -6.83 -12.04 6.94
N ALA A 475 -6.71 -10.82 6.50
CA ALA A 475 -5.43 -10.15 6.25
C ALA A 475 -5.51 -8.69 6.69
N SER A 476 -4.36 -8.14 7.09
CA SER A 476 -4.26 -6.71 7.40
C SER A 476 -4.31 -5.85 6.13
N ASP A 477 -4.85 -4.65 6.25
CA ASP A 477 -4.76 -3.61 5.23
C ASP A 477 -3.34 -3.02 5.13
N HIS A 478 -2.65 -2.88 6.26
CA HIS A 478 -1.27 -2.38 6.36
C HIS A 478 -0.66 -2.72 7.73
N HIS A 479 0.66 -2.60 7.83
CA HIS A 479 1.32 -2.67 9.14
C HIS A 479 0.95 -1.44 10.00
N PRO A 480 1.12 -1.47 11.33
CA PRO A 480 0.77 -0.36 12.21
C PRO A 480 1.78 0.81 12.12
N TYR A 481 1.82 1.50 10.98
CA TYR A 481 2.81 2.51 10.58
C TYR A 481 2.82 3.79 11.43
N PHE A 482 1.91 3.94 12.39
CA PHE A 482 1.96 4.99 13.42
C PHE A 482 2.68 4.56 14.70
N MET A 483 3.12 3.31 14.80
CA MET A 483 4.10 2.91 15.80
C MET A 483 5.50 3.31 15.34
N GLU A 484 6.33 3.80 16.27
CA GLU A 484 7.76 4.00 16.00
C GLU A 484 8.45 2.63 15.91
N ASP A 485 9.56 2.55 15.19
CA ASP A 485 10.28 1.28 14.97
C ASP A 485 10.64 0.57 16.28
N GLU A 486 11.06 1.34 17.31
CA GLU A 486 11.36 0.83 18.63
C GLU A 486 10.14 0.19 19.33
N GLN A 487 8.93 0.70 19.08
CA GLN A 487 7.69 0.13 19.61
C GLN A 487 7.30 -1.15 18.88
N MET A 488 7.56 -1.22 17.57
CA MET A 488 7.39 -2.45 16.79
C MET A 488 8.39 -3.53 17.23
N GLU A 489 9.63 -3.17 17.49
CA GLU A 489 10.66 -4.08 18.05
C GLU A 489 10.30 -4.55 19.46
N GLU A 490 9.76 -3.66 20.29
CA GLU A 490 9.23 -3.99 21.60
C GLU A 490 8.09 -5.03 21.49
N LEU A 491 7.12 -4.81 20.60
CA LEU A 491 6.01 -5.72 20.35
C LEU A 491 6.50 -7.07 19.82
N ALA A 492 7.46 -7.06 18.88
CA ALA A 492 8.04 -8.26 18.28
C ALA A 492 9.00 -9.01 19.20
N GLY A 493 9.49 -8.37 20.28
CA GLY A 493 10.50 -8.92 21.20
C GLY A 493 11.88 -9.15 20.56
N LYS A 494 12.19 -8.45 19.46
CA LYS A 494 13.44 -8.56 18.69
C LYS A 494 13.68 -7.33 17.83
N GLU A 495 14.95 -7.10 17.43
CA GLU A 495 15.27 -6.13 16.39
C GLU A 495 14.61 -6.51 15.05
N LEU A 496 14.10 -5.52 14.33
CA LEU A 496 13.45 -5.68 13.04
C LEU A 496 14.28 -5.00 11.94
N ASP A 497 14.49 -5.69 10.86
CA ASP A 497 15.04 -5.09 9.65
C ASP A 497 13.94 -4.40 8.82
N LYS A 498 14.35 -3.71 7.75
CA LYS A 498 13.47 -2.97 6.83
C LYS A 498 12.24 -3.78 6.38
N TYR A 499 12.39 -5.07 6.12
CA TYR A 499 11.31 -5.91 5.60
C TYR A 499 10.49 -6.56 6.71
N SER A 500 11.14 -6.89 7.82
CA SER A 500 10.49 -7.51 8.98
C SER A 500 9.45 -6.60 9.63
N LEU A 501 9.54 -5.28 9.44
CA LEU A 501 8.50 -4.31 9.83
C LEU A 501 7.16 -4.55 9.10
N TYR A 502 7.19 -5.16 7.92
CA TYR A 502 6.00 -5.45 7.11
C TYR A 502 5.57 -6.92 7.18
N LYS A 503 6.32 -7.75 7.92
CA LYS A 503 5.99 -9.17 8.08
C LYS A 503 4.73 -9.29 8.92
N ASN A 504 3.79 -10.14 8.46
CA ASN A 504 2.50 -10.28 9.11
C ASN A 504 1.98 -11.72 8.98
N ASP A 505 0.79 -12.00 9.50
CA ASP A 505 0.10 -13.26 9.34
C ASP A 505 -1.09 -13.11 8.37
N LEU A 506 -1.16 -14.01 7.40
CA LEU A 506 -2.33 -14.27 6.58
C LEU A 506 -3.06 -15.46 7.18
N ILE A 507 -4.32 -15.28 7.54
CA ILE A 507 -5.18 -16.33 8.06
C ILE A 507 -6.06 -16.86 6.93
N ILE A 508 -5.94 -18.16 6.62
CA ILE A 508 -6.91 -18.92 5.82
C ILE A 508 -7.31 -20.14 6.63
N TYR A 509 -8.41 -20.00 7.37
CA TYR A 509 -8.87 -20.94 8.38
C TYR A 509 -10.14 -21.66 7.96
N ASN A 510 -10.14 -22.96 8.13
CA ASN A 510 -11.33 -23.82 8.15
C ASN A 510 -11.04 -25.05 9.02
N PRO A 511 -11.86 -25.39 10.03
CA PRO A 511 -11.53 -26.44 11.00
C PRO A 511 -11.46 -27.85 10.43
N SER A 512 -11.88 -28.07 9.17
CA SER A 512 -11.82 -29.35 8.49
C SER A 512 -10.54 -29.60 7.72
N VAL A 513 -9.60 -28.62 7.71
CA VAL A 513 -8.35 -28.69 6.95
C VAL A 513 -7.22 -29.10 7.88
N GLU A 514 -6.38 -30.05 7.43
CA GLU A 514 -5.12 -30.37 8.10
C GLU A 514 -4.13 -29.18 7.98
N ASP A 515 -3.26 -29.04 8.96
CA ASP A 515 -2.28 -27.95 8.99
C ASP A 515 -1.34 -28.02 7.80
N VAL A 516 -1.29 -26.93 7.03
CA VAL A 516 -0.39 -26.75 5.91
C VAL A 516 0.52 -25.54 6.16
N THR A 517 1.82 -25.76 6.16
CA THR A 517 2.79 -24.66 6.29
C THR A 517 3.32 -24.27 4.91
N VAL A 518 3.23 -22.99 4.58
CA VAL A 518 3.70 -22.39 3.34
C VAL A 518 4.89 -21.48 3.63
N ASP A 519 6.06 -21.82 3.09
CA ASP A 519 7.31 -21.07 3.30
C ASP A 519 7.55 -19.97 2.22
N LYS A 520 6.76 -19.96 1.15
CA LYS A 520 6.91 -19.02 0.03
C LYS A 520 6.74 -17.57 0.48
N ILE A 521 7.60 -16.67 -0.02
CA ILE A 521 7.44 -15.22 0.15
C ILE A 521 6.23 -14.76 -0.66
N CYS A 522 5.33 -14.01 -0.01
CA CYS A 522 4.10 -13.51 -0.61
C CYS A 522 3.63 -12.21 0.04
N ASN A 523 2.71 -11.52 -0.60
CA ASN A 523 2.16 -10.29 -0.06
C ASN A 523 0.66 -10.12 -0.37
N THR A 524 0.12 -8.98 0.00
CA THR A 524 -1.32 -8.67 -0.05
C THR A 524 -1.97 -8.91 -1.42
N ILE A 525 -1.28 -8.63 -2.54
CA ILE A 525 -1.85 -8.83 -3.88
C ILE A 525 -2.05 -10.31 -4.26
N ASP A 526 -1.35 -11.21 -3.55
CA ASP A 526 -1.37 -12.64 -3.83
C ASP A 526 -2.55 -13.35 -3.14
N VAL A 527 -3.24 -12.67 -2.21
CA VAL A 527 -4.35 -13.26 -1.44
C VAL A 527 -5.54 -13.58 -2.35
N LEU A 528 -5.96 -12.63 -3.20
CA LEU A 528 -7.09 -12.86 -4.10
C LEU A 528 -6.89 -14.06 -5.03
N PRO A 529 -5.83 -14.18 -5.84
CA PRO A 529 -5.64 -15.33 -6.72
C PRO A 529 -5.49 -16.65 -5.95
N THR A 530 -4.94 -16.63 -4.73
CA THR A 530 -4.89 -17.82 -3.85
C THR A 530 -6.28 -18.25 -3.43
N VAL A 531 -7.13 -17.33 -3.01
CA VAL A 531 -8.53 -17.62 -2.65
C VAL A 531 -9.29 -18.15 -3.87
N LEU A 532 -9.11 -17.58 -5.06
CA LEU A 532 -9.74 -18.07 -6.28
C LEU A 532 -9.34 -19.51 -6.59
N ASN A 533 -8.07 -19.84 -6.48
CA ASN A 533 -7.57 -21.19 -6.66
C ASN A 533 -8.16 -22.16 -5.61
N LEU A 534 -8.13 -21.82 -4.34
CA LEU A 534 -8.67 -22.63 -3.24
C LEU A 534 -10.18 -22.91 -3.40
N PHE A 535 -10.95 -21.96 -3.90
CA PHE A 535 -12.37 -22.15 -4.20
C PHE A 535 -12.64 -22.82 -5.55
N GLY A 536 -11.61 -23.08 -6.36
CA GLY A 536 -11.74 -23.65 -7.69
C GLY A 536 -12.51 -22.74 -8.65
N ILE A 537 -12.37 -21.43 -8.49
CA ILE A 537 -12.93 -20.41 -9.37
C ILE A 537 -12.03 -20.28 -10.59
N GLU A 538 -12.62 -20.46 -11.78
CA GLU A 538 -11.90 -20.29 -13.03
C GLU A 538 -11.61 -18.80 -13.29
N TYR A 539 -10.35 -18.48 -13.56
CA TYR A 539 -9.89 -17.14 -13.90
C TYR A 539 -8.65 -17.21 -14.81
N ASP A 540 -8.36 -16.14 -15.52
CA ASP A 540 -7.12 -16.01 -16.26
C ASP A 540 -6.04 -15.37 -15.38
N SER A 541 -5.10 -16.18 -14.94
CA SER A 541 -4.04 -15.74 -14.02
C SER A 541 -3.06 -14.74 -14.64
N ARG A 542 -3.07 -14.57 -15.96
CA ARG A 542 -2.27 -13.55 -16.67
C ARG A 542 -2.83 -12.16 -16.43
N LEU A 543 -4.16 -12.03 -16.16
CA LEU A 543 -4.86 -10.75 -15.99
C LEU A 543 -4.81 -10.21 -14.54
N ILE A 544 -4.26 -10.97 -13.60
CA ILE A 544 -4.08 -10.56 -12.19
C ILE A 544 -2.59 -10.35 -11.92
N VAL A 545 -2.25 -9.24 -11.27
CA VAL A 545 -0.85 -8.89 -10.96
C VAL A 545 -0.28 -9.78 -9.86
N GLY A 546 -1.08 -10.07 -8.82
CA GLY A 546 -0.76 -11.06 -7.80
C GLY A 546 -0.71 -12.48 -8.36
N LYS A 547 -0.09 -13.39 -7.64
CA LYS A 547 0.04 -14.81 -8.00
C LYS A 547 -0.54 -15.70 -6.90
N ASP A 548 -1.14 -16.83 -7.28
CA ASP A 548 -1.52 -17.84 -6.30
C ASP A 548 -0.28 -18.31 -5.51
N ILE A 549 -0.31 -18.09 -4.19
CA ILE A 549 0.81 -18.42 -3.29
C ILE A 549 1.13 -19.92 -3.34
N LEU A 550 0.12 -20.76 -3.57
CA LEU A 550 0.23 -22.23 -3.58
C LEU A 550 0.67 -22.78 -4.95
N SER A 551 0.78 -21.91 -5.96
CA SER A 551 1.24 -22.28 -7.30
C SER A 551 2.76 -22.48 -7.35
N ASN A 552 3.26 -22.87 -8.50
CA ASN A 552 4.70 -23.02 -8.78
C ASN A 552 5.40 -21.69 -9.16
N SER A 553 4.70 -20.54 -9.07
CA SER A 553 5.31 -19.23 -9.32
C SER A 553 6.36 -18.89 -8.25
N ASP A 554 7.34 -18.07 -8.62
CA ASP A 554 8.28 -17.51 -7.65
C ASP A 554 7.56 -16.70 -6.57
N GLY A 555 8.05 -16.78 -5.34
CA GLY A 555 7.59 -15.97 -4.24
C GLY A 555 8.26 -14.60 -4.26
N VAL A 556 7.49 -13.52 -4.37
CA VAL A 556 8.00 -12.15 -4.43
C VAL A 556 7.08 -11.19 -3.67
N ALA A 557 7.56 -10.60 -2.60
CA ALA A 557 6.88 -9.50 -1.92
C ALA A 557 7.38 -8.16 -2.49
N ILE A 558 6.45 -7.26 -2.85
CA ILE A 558 6.72 -5.97 -3.48
C ILE A 558 6.34 -4.85 -2.52
N PHE A 559 7.27 -3.90 -2.29
CA PHE A 559 7.08 -2.81 -1.35
C PHE A 559 6.82 -1.46 -2.05
N ALA A 560 6.22 -0.52 -1.34
CA ALA A 560 5.80 0.78 -1.85
C ALA A 560 6.95 1.64 -2.43
N ASP A 561 8.19 1.36 -2.04
CA ASP A 561 9.39 2.02 -2.54
C ASP A 561 10.02 1.32 -3.75
N TYR A 562 9.28 0.42 -4.39
CA TYR A 562 9.72 -0.43 -5.51
C TYR A 562 10.82 -1.43 -5.14
N SER A 563 11.16 -1.58 -3.86
CA SER A 563 11.99 -2.69 -3.42
C SER A 563 11.19 -4.00 -3.38
N TRP A 564 11.89 -5.11 -3.36
CA TRP A 564 11.29 -6.44 -3.29
C TRP A 564 12.08 -7.37 -2.38
N LEU A 565 11.41 -8.42 -1.94
CA LEU A 565 11.99 -9.57 -1.28
C LEU A 565 11.53 -10.81 -2.04
N ALA A 566 12.43 -11.73 -2.36
CA ALA A 566 12.11 -12.90 -3.17
C ALA A 566 12.73 -14.18 -2.60
N ASP A 567 12.16 -15.34 -2.95
CA ASP A 567 12.66 -16.65 -2.54
C ASP A 567 14.01 -17.03 -3.20
N ASN A 568 14.45 -16.28 -4.21
CA ASN A 568 15.67 -16.51 -4.95
C ASN A 568 16.43 -15.19 -5.21
N ASP A 569 17.67 -15.29 -5.71
CA ASP A 569 18.57 -14.16 -5.96
C ASP A 569 18.34 -13.47 -7.34
N SER A 570 17.20 -13.70 -7.99
CA SER A 570 16.89 -13.08 -9.28
C SER A 570 16.61 -11.58 -9.17
N ASP A 571 16.90 -10.82 -10.22
CA ASP A 571 16.56 -9.39 -10.32
C ASP A 571 15.11 -9.22 -10.78
N TYR A 572 14.24 -8.82 -9.87
CA TYR A 572 12.82 -8.56 -10.13
C TYR A 572 12.51 -7.08 -10.43
N SER A 573 13.50 -6.24 -10.64
CA SER A 573 13.29 -4.79 -10.84
C SER A 573 12.35 -4.47 -12.00
N ASN A 574 12.45 -5.20 -13.11
CA ASN A 574 11.57 -5.06 -14.28
C ASN A 574 10.16 -5.57 -13.97
N VAL A 575 10.06 -6.74 -13.33
CA VAL A 575 8.77 -7.34 -12.92
C VAL A 575 8.01 -6.38 -12.01
N VAL A 576 8.65 -5.84 -10.98
CA VAL A 576 8.06 -4.89 -10.02
C VAL A 576 7.54 -3.64 -10.73
N SER A 577 8.37 -3.05 -11.60
CA SER A 577 7.98 -1.83 -12.34
C SER A 577 6.81 -2.08 -13.29
N ASN A 578 6.83 -3.20 -14.01
CA ASN A 578 5.72 -3.57 -14.91
C ASN A 578 4.43 -3.82 -14.13
N LYS A 579 4.49 -4.48 -12.97
CA LYS A 579 3.30 -4.72 -12.13
C LYS A 579 2.66 -3.43 -11.64
N TYR A 580 3.45 -2.42 -11.22
CA TYR A 580 2.92 -1.10 -10.88
C TYR A 580 2.27 -0.41 -12.07
N LEU A 581 2.94 -0.43 -13.23
CA LEU A 581 2.45 0.20 -14.46
C LEU A 581 1.16 -0.45 -14.96
N VAL A 582 1.10 -1.79 -14.95
CA VAL A 582 -0.11 -2.55 -15.33
C VAL A 582 -1.26 -2.23 -14.40
N SER A 583 -1.04 -2.26 -13.07
CA SER A 583 -2.07 -1.93 -12.10
C SER A 583 -2.64 -0.53 -12.30
N LYS A 584 -1.78 0.44 -12.62
CA LYS A 584 -2.19 1.81 -12.97
C LYS A 584 -3.05 1.85 -14.23
N ASN A 585 -2.63 1.18 -15.30
CA ASN A 585 -3.27 1.27 -16.60
C ASN A 585 -4.56 0.43 -16.74
N ILE A 586 -4.69 -0.69 -15.99
CA ILE A 586 -5.95 -1.47 -15.95
C ILE A 586 -7.13 -0.62 -15.47
N MET A 587 -6.85 0.35 -14.59
CA MET A 587 -7.87 1.10 -13.85
C MET A 587 -8.23 2.44 -14.51
N VAL A 588 -7.54 2.85 -15.57
CA VAL A 588 -7.77 4.08 -16.34
C VAL A 588 -8.53 3.77 -17.61
#